data_eb187344eda8ab7e346a0d7a61c11b59
#
_entry.id   eb187344eda8ab7e346a0d7a61c11b59
#
_cell.length_a   1.000
_cell.length_b   1.000
_cell.length_c   1.000
_cell.angle_alpha   90.00
_cell.angle_beta   90.00
_cell.angle_gamma   90.00
#
_symmetry.space_group_name_H-M   'P 1'
#
loop_
_entity.id
_entity.type
_entity.pdbx_description
1 polymer ?
#
loop_
_entity_poly.entity_id
_entity_poly.type
_entity_poly.pdbx_seq_one_letter_code
_entity_poly.pdbx_strand_id
1 'polypeptide(L)'
;MKVHVETSGNKKAQPIIFIHGAGGSSATWMMQLRGLSDKFHIVAIDLNGHGKTIDRYEQDVVSSYLEDINQIVREHDSPVLAGHSMGGMLTQLYALENNDQIKGIILVSTGAKLRVMPTIFDMLENDFENYIEAVGNFMFHSGTSPEIIEASKVEVRKCRPDIISRDFRACDNFDMMDRVSELITPTLIIVGQEDLMTPVKYSQYLNNQIKDSTLKVIENAGHAVMLEQSRAFNNAIKEWLN
;
A
#
# COMPACT_ATOMS: atom_id res chain seq x y z
N MET A 1 -20.56 7.62 2.96
CA MET A 1 -20.39 6.80 4.19
C MET A 1 -19.03 7.13 4.79
N LYS A 2 -18.84 6.85 6.10
CA LYS A 2 -17.59 7.22 6.78
C LYS A 2 -16.52 6.14 6.52
N VAL A 3 -15.38 6.56 6.01
CA VAL A 3 -14.16 5.72 5.90
C VAL A 3 -13.65 5.44 7.32
N HIS A 4 -13.37 4.17 7.65
CA HIS A 4 -12.74 3.83 8.91
C HIS A 4 -11.25 4.12 8.86
N VAL A 5 -10.71 4.66 9.96
CA VAL A 5 -9.29 4.91 10.13
C VAL A 5 -8.79 4.44 11.49
N GLU A 6 -7.60 3.89 11.56
CA GLU A 6 -6.84 3.71 12.79
C GLU A 6 -5.78 4.82 12.88
N THR A 7 -5.67 5.46 14.03
CA THR A 7 -4.79 6.62 14.18
C THR A 7 -3.87 6.51 15.39
N SER A 8 -2.69 7.13 15.30
CA SER A 8 -1.76 7.24 16.41
C SER A 8 -0.89 8.50 16.27
N GLY A 9 -0.22 8.88 17.35
CA GLY A 9 0.65 10.04 17.38
C GLY A 9 -0.07 11.36 17.63
N ASN A 10 0.71 12.45 17.64
CA ASN A 10 0.19 13.79 17.91
C ASN A 10 -0.50 14.35 16.65
N LYS A 11 -1.78 14.70 16.76
CA LYS A 11 -2.58 15.28 15.65
C LYS A 11 -2.03 16.59 15.07
N LYS A 12 -1.12 17.27 15.78
CA LYS A 12 -0.44 18.48 15.29
C LYS A 12 0.86 18.20 14.55
N ALA A 13 1.34 16.94 14.58
CA ALA A 13 2.53 16.53 13.83
C ALA A 13 2.18 16.32 12.36
N GLN A 14 3.22 16.24 11.49
CA GLN A 14 3.06 15.94 10.06
C GLN A 14 2.21 14.67 9.88
N PRO A 15 1.06 14.73 9.18
CA PRO A 15 0.24 13.56 8.95
C PRO A 15 0.82 12.68 7.85
N ILE A 16 0.76 11.35 8.08
CA ILE A 16 1.06 10.32 7.08
C ILE A 16 -0.17 9.42 6.98
N ILE A 17 -0.78 9.38 5.80
CA ILE A 17 -1.95 8.54 5.50
C ILE A 17 -1.44 7.27 4.80
N PHE A 18 -1.70 6.13 5.41
CA PHE A 18 -1.29 4.82 4.93
C PHE A 18 -2.44 4.09 4.25
N ILE A 19 -2.20 3.62 3.01
CA ILE A 19 -3.16 2.96 2.13
C ILE A 19 -2.69 1.53 1.89
N HIS A 20 -3.52 0.55 2.28
CA HIS A 20 -3.20 -0.87 2.19
C HIS A 20 -3.24 -1.41 0.75
N GLY A 21 -2.67 -2.61 0.54
CA GLY A 21 -2.75 -3.36 -0.70
C GLY A 21 -4.04 -4.16 -0.87
N ALA A 22 -4.14 -4.92 -1.96
CA ALA A 22 -5.28 -5.78 -2.27
C ALA A 22 -5.60 -6.73 -1.10
N GLY A 23 -6.90 -6.79 -0.72
CA GLY A 23 -7.38 -7.63 0.38
C GLY A 23 -6.88 -7.25 1.77
N GLY A 24 -6.15 -6.14 1.91
CA GLY A 24 -5.61 -5.66 3.16
C GLY A 24 -6.60 -4.82 3.99
N SER A 25 -6.09 -4.18 5.03
CA SER A 25 -6.81 -3.22 5.87
C SER A 25 -5.82 -2.31 6.59
N SER A 26 -6.31 -1.41 7.42
CA SER A 26 -5.48 -0.59 8.32
C SER A 26 -4.54 -1.41 9.22
N ALA A 27 -4.88 -2.68 9.49
CA ALA A 27 -4.06 -3.61 10.26
C ALA A 27 -2.68 -3.87 9.62
N THR A 28 -2.56 -3.77 8.29
CA THR A 28 -1.29 -3.86 7.56
C THR A 28 -0.23 -2.90 8.12
N TRP A 29 -0.66 -1.77 8.68
CA TRP A 29 0.19 -0.68 9.12
C TRP A 29 0.41 -0.61 10.63
N MET A 30 0.08 -1.70 11.35
CA MET A 30 0.19 -1.74 12.83
C MET A 30 1.60 -1.42 13.34
N MET A 31 2.65 -1.85 12.62
CA MET A 31 4.04 -1.56 13.00
C MET A 31 4.41 -0.09 12.77
N GLN A 32 3.78 0.57 11.80
CA GLN A 32 3.95 2.00 11.51
C GLN A 32 3.16 2.85 12.50
N LEU A 33 1.92 2.45 12.83
CA LEU A 33 1.11 3.08 13.88
C LEU A 33 1.84 3.15 15.22
N ARG A 34 2.66 2.14 15.54
CA ARG A 34 3.46 2.13 16.79
C ARG A 34 4.81 2.82 16.64
N GLY A 35 5.51 2.55 15.54
CA GLY A 35 6.93 2.90 15.37
C GLY A 35 7.19 4.30 14.83
N LEU A 36 6.15 5.02 14.35
CA LEU A 36 6.26 6.39 13.82
C LEU A 36 5.52 7.44 14.65
N SER A 37 4.68 7.02 15.60
CA SER A 37 3.82 7.88 16.40
C SER A 37 4.55 8.85 17.34
N ASP A 38 5.82 8.64 17.58
CA ASP A 38 6.69 9.54 18.34
C ASP A 38 6.98 10.86 17.60
N LYS A 39 6.95 10.85 16.24
CA LYS A 39 7.27 11.99 15.38
C LYS A 39 6.14 12.47 14.50
N PHE A 40 5.23 11.60 14.09
CA PHE A 40 4.22 11.86 13.08
C PHE A 40 2.81 11.57 13.57
N HIS A 41 1.83 12.16 12.92
CA HIS A 41 0.42 11.75 13.04
C HIS A 41 0.14 10.67 12.00
N ILE A 42 -0.09 9.45 12.45
CA ILE A 42 -0.29 8.29 11.57
C ILE A 42 -1.78 8.03 11.41
N VAL A 43 -2.21 7.87 10.17
CA VAL A 43 -3.60 7.57 9.79
C VAL A 43 -3.57 6.38 8.83
N ALA A 44 -4.02 5.21 9.25
CA ALA A 44 -4.16 4.03 8.41
C ALA A 44 -5.64 3.85 8.04
N ILE A 45 -5.95 3.84 6.73
CA ILE A 45 -7.33 3.81 6.25
C ILE A 45 -7.76 2.38 5.89
N ASP A 46 -9.06 2.10 6.05
CA ASP A 46 -9.73 0.94 5.44
C ASP A 46 -10.49 1.43 4.20
N LEU A 47 -10.08 1.00 3.01
CA LEU A 47 -10.75 1.33 1.76
C LEU A 47 -12.16 0.71 1.68
N ASN A 48 -12.98 1.19 0.76
CA ASN A 48 -14.33 0.68 0.50
C ASN A 48 -14.39 -0.85 0.45
N GLY A 49 -15.16 -1.46 1.35
CA GLY A 49 -15.32 -2.91 1.47
C GLY A 49 -14.23 -3.63 2.26
N HIS A 50 -13.25 -2.91 2.80
CA HIS A 50 -12.15 -3.49 3.56
C HIS A 50 -12.24 -3.16 5.06
N GLY A 51 -11.67 -4.05 5.86
CA GLY A 51 -11.60 -3.86 7.31
C GLY A 51 -12.96 -3.54 7.94
N LYS A 52 -13.10 -2.33 8.48
CA LYS A 52 -14.34 -1.84 9.09
C LYS A 52 -15.12 -0.86 8.20
N THR A 53 -14.64 -0.55 6.99
CA THR A 53 -15.36 0.26 6.01
C THR A 53 -16.35 -0.61 5.23
N ILE A 54 -17.64 -0.23 5.29
CA ILE A 54 -18.73 -0.98 4.63
C ILE A 54 -18.61 -0.87 3.12
N ASP A 55 -18.79 -1.99 2.42
CA ASP A 55 -18.78 -2.03 0.96
C ASP A 55 -20.01 -1.29 0.38
N ARG A 56 -19.73 -0.32 -0.50
CA ARG A 56 -20.75 0.48 -1.19
C ARG A 56 -21.22 -0.16 -2.50
N TYR A 57 -20.61 -1.28 -2.91
CA TYR A 57 -20.92 -2.02 -4.14
C TYR A 57 -20.82 -1.17 -5.41
N GLU A 58 -19.87 -0.24 -5.45
CA GLU A 58 -19.69 0.65 -6.60
C GLU A 58 -19.03 -0.08 -7.78
N GLN A 59 -19.48 0.25 -9.02
CA GLN A 59 -18.96 -0.39 -10.23
C GLN A 59 -17.55 0.05 -10.56
N ASP A 60 -17.25 1.36 -10.41
CA ASP A 60 -15.91 1.90 -10.54
C ASP A 60 -15.20 1.88 -9.19
N VAL A 61 -14.54 0.76 -8.93
CA VAL A 61 -13.86 0.53 -7.66
C VAL A 61 -12.67 1.48 -7.45
N VAL A 62 -11.95 1.83 -8.52
CA VAL A 62 -10.78 2.72 -8.41
C VAL A 62 -11.23 4.12 -8.01
N SER A 63 -12.25 4.67 -8.68
CA SER A 63 -12.84 5.96 -8.30
C SER A 63 -13.35 5.95 -6.87
N SER A 64 -14.00 4.87 -6.44
CA SER A 64 -14.48 4.73 -5.06
C SER A 64 -13.33 4.74 -4.04
N TYR A 65 -12.21 4.09 -4.33
CA TYR A 65 -11.02 4.12 -3.46
C TYR A 65 -10.35 5.50 -3.44
N LEU A 66 -10.29 6.18 -4.57
CA LEU A 66 -9.77 7.55 -4.65
C LEU A 66 -10.64 8.55 -3.88
N GLU A 67 -11.97 8.36 -3.87
CA GLU A 67 -12.89 9.14 -3.05
C GLU A 67 -12.64 8.93 -1.54
N ASP A 68 -12.40 7.68 -1.11
CA ASP A 68 -12.05 7.37 0.27
C ASP A 68 -10.75 8.08 0.68
N ILE A 69 -9.73 8.02 -0.15
CA ILE A 69 -8.45 8.71 0.07
C ILE A 69 -8.68 10.23 0.15
N ASN A 70 -9.43 10.80 -0.80
CA ASN A 70 -9.72 12.21 -0.85
C ASN A 70 -10.51 12.71 0.38
N GLN A 71 -11.46 11.89 0.88
CA GLN A 71 -12.17 12.21 2.12
C GLN A 71 -11.19 12.41 3.27
N ILE A 72 -10.23 11.49 3.44
CA ILE A 72 -9.27 11.55 4.54
C ILE A 72 -8.20 12.62 4.32
N VAL A 73 -7.72 12.83 3.08
CA VAL A 73 -6.76 13.90 2.76
C VAL A 73 -7.31 15.27 3.18
N ARG A 74 -8.58 15.55 2.89
CA ARG A 74 -9.22 16.83 3.23
C ARG A 74 -9.37 17.09 4.74
N GLU A 75 -9.24 16.08 5.57
CA GLU A 75 -9.27 16.20 7.04
C GLU A 75 -7.90 16.59 7.62
N HIS A 76 -6.85 16.67 6.79
CA HIS A 76 -5.46 16.86 7.20
C HIS A 76 -4.76 17.94 6.37
N ASP A 77 -3.88 18.70 7.01
CA ASP A 77 -3.10 19.72 6.34
C ASP A 77 -1.88 19.12 5.65
N SER A 78 -1.88 19.16 4.31
CA SER A 78 -0.79 18.72 3.45
C SER A 78 -0.16 17.36 3.88
N PRO A 79 -0.94 16.26 3.91
CA PRO A 79 -0.43 14.97 4.37
C PRO A 79 0.56 14.36 3.38
N VAL A 80 1.36 13.42 3.87
CA VAL A 80 2.11 12.47 3.03
C VAL A 80 1.23 11.25 2.80
N LEU A 81 1.11 10.77 1.56
CA LEU A 81 0.41 9.52 1.26
C LEU A 81 1.42 8.37 1.13
N ALA A 82 1.16 7.27 1.81
CA ALA A 82 1.98 6.06 1.77
C ALA A 82 1.14 4.86 1.32
N GLY A 83 1.41 4.32 0.14
CA GLY A 83 0.63 3.22 -0.43
C GLY A 83 1.44 1.96 -0.67
N HIS A 84 0.94 0.82 -0.22
CA HIS A 84 1.50 -0.51 -0.45
C HIS A 84 0.82 -1.20 -1.63
N SER A 85 1.60 -1.72 -2.59
CA SER A 85 1.09 -2.54 -3.70
C SER A 85 -0.06 -1.82 -4.46
N MET A 86 -1.30 -2.31 -4.44
CA MET A 86 -2.50 -1.59 -4.92
C MET A 86 -2.61 -0.18 -4.31
N GLY A 87 -2.36 -0.02 -3.03
CA GLY A 87 -2.33 1.29 -2.38
C GLY A 87 -1.30 2.23 -3.01
N GLY A 88 -0.16 1.71 -3.49
CA GLY A 88 0.84 2.45 -4.24
C GLY A 88 0.36 2.88 -5.63
N MET A 89 -0.42 2.03 -6.31
CA MET A 89 -1.15 2.38 -7.53
C MET A 89 -2.11 3.57 -7.27
N LEU A 90 -2.95 3.46 -6.24
CA LEU A 90 -3.91 4.50 -5.87
C LEU A 90 -3.21 5.81 -5.47
N THR A 91 -2.08 5.72 -4.76
CA THR A 91 -1.26 6.88 -4.38
C THR A 91 -0.71 7.61 -5.60
N GLN A 92 -0.23 6.88 -6.62
CA GLN A 92 0.22 7.46 -7.89
C GLN A 92 -0.92 8.17 -8.63
N LEU A 93 -2.09 7.51 -8.76
CA LEU A 93 -3.27 8.09 -9.41
C LEU A 93 -3.75 9.36 -8.68
N TYR A 94 -3.80 9.33 -7.35
CA TYR A 94 -4.19 10.49 -6.55
C TYR A 94 -3.21 11.65 -6.72
N ALA A 95 -1.91 11.39 -6.68
CA ALA A 95 -0.87 12.41 -6.77
C ALA A 95 -0.83 13.10 -8.13
N LEU A 96 -1.18 12.41 -9.22
CA LEU A 96 -1.27 13.03 -10.56
C LEU A 96 -2.29 14.15 -10.64
N GLU A 97 -3.41 14.01 -9.93
CA GLU A 97 -4.54 14.93 -10.05
C GLU A 97 -4.62 15.93 -8.88
N ASN A 98 -3.95 15.64 -7.76
CA ASN A 98 -4.12 16.37 -6.50
C ASN A 98 -2.77 16.67 -5.81
N ASN A 99 -1.73 16.96 -6.57
CA ASN A 99 -0.38 17.17 -6.06
C ASN A 99 -0.26 18.36 -5.10
N ASP A 100 -1.11 19.35 -5.23
CA ASP A 100 -1.20 20.55 -4.40
C ASP A 100 -1.82 20.30 -3.02
N GLN A 101 -2.51 19.17 -2.83
CA GLN A 101 -3.15 18.79 -1.57
C GLN A 101 -2.24 17.96 -0.65
N ILE A 102 -1.12 17.46 -1.18
CA ILE A 102 -0.22 16.51 -0.48
C ILE A 102 1.22 17.01 -0.48
N LYS A 103 1.95 16.72 0.59
CA LYS A 103 3.36 17.12 0.75
C LYS A 103 4.33 16.19 0.01
N GLY A 104 3.99 14.93 -0.13
CA GLY A 104 4.84 13.91 -0.72
C GLY A 104 4.14 12.56 -0.79
N ILE A 105 4.74 11.61 -1.49
CA ILE A 105 4.23 10.24 -1.59
C ILE A 105 5.30 9.20 -1.21
N ILE A 106 4.86 8.08 -0.65
CA ILE A 106 5.70 6.92 -0.33
C ILE A 106 5.10 5.72 -1.07
N LEU A 107 5.85 5.19 -2.03
CA LEU A 107 5.46 4.06 -2.87
C LEU A 107 6.14 2.80 -2.33
N VAL A 108 5.36 1.87 -1.81
CA VAL A 108 5.84 0.68 -1.12
C VAL A 108 5.53 -0.57 -1.93
N SER A 109 6.56 -1.32 -2.36
CA SER A 109 6.38 -2.59 -3.08
C SER A 109 5.30 -2.48 -4.17
N THR A 110 5.52 -1.58 -5.13
CA THR A 110 4.57 -1.27 -6.23
C THR A 110 5.31 -0.99 -7.54
N GLY A 111 4.59 -0.60 -8.58
CA GLY A 111 5.16 -0.27 -9.89
C GLY A 111 4.30 0.72 -10.67
N ALA A 112 4.79 1.20 -11.82
CA ALA A 112 4.01 2.00 -12.76
C ALA A 112 2.98 1.16 -13.54
N LYS A 113 3.12 -0.16 -13.50
CA LYS A 113 2.22 -1.16 -14.10
C LYS A 113 2.21 -2.38 -13.20
N LEU A 114 1.02 -2.89 -12.94
CA LEU A 114 0.84 -4.12 -12.20
C LEU A 114 0.27 -5.21 -13.12
N ARG A 115 0.62 -6.46 -12.85
CA ARG A 115 0.07 -7.62 -13.55
C ARG A 115 -0.23 -8.71 -12.55
N VAL A 116 -1.36 -9.34 -12.72
CA VAL A 116 -1.85 -10.39 -11.84
C VAL A 116 -1.90 -11.71 -12.61
N MET A 117 -1.35 -12.77 -12.03
CA MET A 117 -1.40 -14.09 -12.66
C MET A 117 -2.84 -14.60 -12.69
N PRO A 118 -3.32 -15.15 -13.81
CA PRO A 118 -4.68 -15.68 -13.93
C PRO A 118 -5.05 -16.70 -12.84
N THR A 119 -4.08 -17.48 -12.37
CA THR A 119 -4.25 -18.47 -11.29
C THR A 119 -4.68 -17.86 -9.96
N ILE A 120 -4.41 -16.57 -9.71
CA ILE A 120 -4.88 -15.86 -8.52
C ILE A 120 -6.40 -15.73 -8.55
N PHE A 121 -6.97 -15.38 -9.70
CA PHE A 121 -8.43 -15.26 -9.85
C PHE A 121 -9.11 -16.62 -9.72
N ASP A 122 -8.51 -17.68 -10.29
CA ASP A 122 -9.02 -19.04 -10.16
C ASP A 122 -9.03 -19.51 -8.69
N MET A 123 -7.94 -19.28 -7.95
CA MET A 123 -7.89 -19.60 -6.52
C MET A 123 -8.92 -18.82 -5.71
N LEU A 124 -9.11 -17.52 -5.98
CA LEU A 124 -10.10 -16.69 -5.28
C LEU A 124 -11.53 -17.15 -5.53
N GLU A 125 -11.83 -17.67 -6.72
CA GLU A 125 -13.16 -18.13 -7.09
C GLU A 125 -13.45 -19.56 -6.59
N ASN A 126 -12.45 -20.45 -6.64
CA ASN A 126 -12.67 -21.90 -6.50
C ASN A 126 -11.98 -22.52 -5.28
N ASP A 127 -10.91 -21.89 -4.74
CA ASP A 127 -10.11 -22.45 -3.64
C ASP A 127 -9.43 -21.35 -2.82
N PHE A 128 -10.24 -20.65 -2.03
CA PHE A 128 -9.77 -19.51 -1.24
C PHE A 128 -8.68 -19.89 -0.21
N GLU A 129 -8.71 -21.09 0.36
CA GLU A 129 -7.66 -21.52 1.30
C GLU A 129 -6.32 -21.70 0.59
N ASN A 130 -6.31 -22.20 -0.65
CA ASN A 130 -5.09 -22.28 -1.46
C ASN A 130 -4.55 -20.87 -1.80
N TYR A 131 -5.44 -19.90 -2.06
CA TYR A 131 -5.01 -18.49 -2.18
C TYR A 131 -4.32 -17.98 -0.91
N ILE A 132 -4.88 -18.24 0.26
CA ILE A 132 -4.29 -17.85 1.55
C ILE A 132 -2.90 -18.46 1.75
N GLU A 133 -2.74 -19.74 1.41
CA GLU A 133 -1.42 -20.41 1.47
C GLU A 133 -0.43 -19.80 0.45
N ALA A 134 -0.90 -19.49 -0.76
CA ALA A 134 -0.09 -18.84 -1.78
C ALA A 134 0.41 -17.45 -1.33
N VAL A 135 -0.44 -16.66 -0.66
CA VAL A 135 -0.04 -15.38 -0.06
C VAL A 135 1.16 -15.58 0.87
N GLY A 136 1.12 -16.57 1.78
CA GLY A 136 2.22 -16.89 2.67
C GLY A 136 3.54 -17.19 1.94
N ASN A 137 3.46 -17.83 0.78
CA ASN A 137 4.64 -18.25 0.02
C ASN A 137 5.23 -17.15 -0.87
N PHE A 138 4.41 -16.23 -1.41
CA PHE A 138 4.87 -15.24 -2.40
C PHE A 138 5.06 -13.84 -1.82
N MET A 139 4.39 -13.53 -0.72
CA MET A 139 4.39 -12.20 -0.12
C MET A 139 5.61 -11.95 0.78
N PHE A 140 6.23 -13.01 1.33
CA PHE A 140 7.25 -12.90 2.35
C PHE A 140 8.60 -13.46 1.91
N HIS A 141 9.66 -12.87 2.46
CA HIS A 141 11.00 -13.45 2.39
C HIS A 141 11.05 -14.80 3.12
N SER A 142 11.87 -15.74 2.62
CA SER A 142 11.96 -17.10 3.17
C SER A 142 12.43 -17.19 4.63
N GLY A 143 13.09 -16.14 5.13
CA GLY A 143 13.54 -16.02 6.51
C GLY A 143 12.55 -15.29 7.44
N THR A 144 11.37 -14.91 6.93
CA THR A 144 10.35 -14.24 7.74
C THR A 144 9.77 -15.18 8.79
N SER A 145 9.56 -14.68 10.00
CA SER A 145 9.06 -15.52 11.08
C SER A 145 7.66 -16.06 10.79
N PRO A 146 7.39 -17.33 11.12
CA PRO A 146 6.07 -17.95 10.92
C PRO A 146 4.92 -17.16 11.56
N GLU A 147 5.18 -16.49 12.69
CA GLU A 147 4.18 -15.71 13.40
C GLU A 147 3.69 -14.50 12.58
N ILE A 148 4.59 -13.84 11.84
CA ILE A 148 4.22 -12.72 10.94
C ILE A 148 3.40 -13.25 9.78
N ILE A 149 3.81 -14.37 9.19
CA ILE A 149 3.12 -14.99 8.05
C ILE A 149 1.70 -15.40 8.46
N GLU A 150 1.56 -16.13 9.56
CA GLU A 150 0.25 -16.60 10.03
C GLU A 150 -0.67 -15.44 10.46
N ALA A 151 -0.13 -14.41 11.14
CA ALA A 151 -0.89 -13.22 11.47
C ALA A 151 -1.43 -12.53 10.19
N SER A 152 -0.62 -12.46 9.13
CA SER A 152 -1.02 -11.88 7.86
C SER A 152 -2.07 -12.72 7.13
N LYS A 153 -1.95 -14.06 7.14
CA LYS A 153 -2.98 -14.98 6.61
C LYS A 153 -4.32 -14.78 7.33
N VAL A 154 -4.29 -14.64 8.67
CA VAL A 154 -5.50 -14.37 9.46
C VAL A 154 -6.15 -13.04 9.06
N GLU A 155 -5.37 -12.00 8.79
CA GLU A 155 -5.91 -10.71 8.36
C GLU A 155 -6.52 -10.79 6.95
N VAL A 156 -5.85 -11.43 6.00
CA VAL A 156 -6.37 -11.60 4.63
C VAL A 156 -7.68 -12.40 4.61
N ARG A 157 -7.82 -13.44 5.46
CA ARG A 157 -9.07 -14.21 5.58
C ARG A 157 -10.29 -13.39 5.99
N LYS A 158 -10.09 -12.23 6.61
CA LYS A 158 -11.21 -11.33 6.98
C LYS A 158 -11.80 -10.60 5.79
N CYS A 159 -11.06 -10.47 4.69
CA CYS A 159 -11.54 -9.85 3.46
C CYS A 159 -12.28 -10.89 2.60
N ARG A 160 -13.40 -10.52 2.04
CA ARG A 160 -14.18 -11.39 1.15
C ARG A 160 -13.41 -11.66 -0.14
N PRO A 161 -13.44 -12.90 -0.69
CA PRO A 161 -12.75 -13.26 -1.93
C PRO A 161 -13.14 -12.41 -3.13
N ASP A 162 -14.43 -12.02 -3.23
CA ASP A 162 -14.92 -11.18 -4.34
C ASP A 162 -14.37 -9.74 -4.27
N ILE A 163 -14.14 -9.21 -3.07
CA ILE A 163 -13.46 -7.91 -2.87
C ILE A 163 -11.99 -8.01 -3.30
N ILE A 164 -11.28 -9.05 -2.84
CA ILE A 164 -9.88 -9.27 -3.23
C ILE A 164 -9.77 -9.44 -4.77
N SER A 165 -10.72 -10.16 -5.38
CA SER A 165 -10.75 -10.35 -6.83
C SER A 165 -10.94 -9.03 -7.57
N ARG A 166 -11.83 -8.13 -7.12
CA ARG A 166 -12.01 -6.81 -7.74
C ARG A 166 -10.76 -5.93 -7.59
N ASP A 167 -10.06 -6.02 -6.46
CA ASP A 167 -8.79 -5.32 -6.24
C ASP A 167 -7.73 -5.74 -7.24
N PHE A 168 -7.55 -7.05 -7.40
CA PHE A 168 -6.61 -7.59 -8.38
C PHE A 168 -7.00 -7.26 -9.82
N ARG A 169 -8.31 -7.17 -10.16
CA ARG A 169 -8.75 -6.68 -11.47
C ARG A 169 -8.36 -5.22 -11.67
N ALA A 170 -8.49 -4.37 -10.65
CA ALA A 170 -8.03 -2.99 -10.70
C ALA A 170 -6.52 -2.91 -10.91
N CYS A 171 -5.74 -3.74 -10.18
CA CYS A 171 -4.30 -3.85 -10.37
C CYS A 171 -3.92 -4.29 -11.80
N ASP A 172 -4.55 -5.34 -12.32
CA ASP A 172 -4.22 -5.91 -13.64
C ASP A 172 -4.53 -4.95 -14.79
N ASN A 173 -5.52 -4.07 -14.61
CA ASN A 173 -5.87 -3.01 -15.56
C ASN A 173 -5.00 -1.75 -15.42
N PHE A 174 -4.20 -1.62 -14.36
CA PHE A 174 -3.40 -0.45 -14.11
C PHE A 174 -2.16 -0.40 -15.00
N ASP A 175 -2.01 0.71 -15.73
CA ASP A 175 -0.84 1.00 -16.55
C ASP A 175 -0.59 2.51 -16.60
N MET A 176 0.46 2.93 -15.92
CA MET A 176 0.92 4.33 -15.86
C MET A 176 2.28 4.54 -16.51
N MET A 177 2.78 3.52 -17.26
CA MET A 177 4.16 3.55 -17.82
C MET A 177 4.45 4.83 -18.59
N ASP A 178 3.49 5.32 -19.37
CA ASP A 178 3.67 6.54 -20.21
C ASP A 178 3.44 7.84 -19.43
N ARG A 179 2.91 7.77 -18.20
CA ARG A 179 2.50 8.95 -17.41
C ARG A 179 3.25 9.12 -16.09
N VAL A 180 4.00 8.11 -15.66
CA VAL A 180 4.68 8.16 -14.36
C VAL A 180 5.67 9.32 -14.24
N SER A 181 6.25 9.78 -15.35
CA SER A 181 7.13 10.96 -15.38
C SER A 181 6.40 12.30 -15.16
N GLU A 182 5.07 12.31 -15.18
CA GLU A 182 4.25 13.48 -14.82
C GLU A 182 4.15 13.69 -13.31
N LEU A 183 4.54 12.68 -12.51
CA LEU A 183 4.59 12.80 -11.05
C LEU A 183 5.68 13.78 -10.63
N ILE A 184 5.25 14.94 -10.14
CA ILE A 184 6.14 16.02 -9.67
C ILE A 184 6.24 16.07 -8.14
N THR A 185 5.39 15.33 -7.45
CA THR A 185 5.34 15.22 -5.99
C THR A 185 6.60 14.53 -5.47
N PRO A 186 7.30 15.08 -4.43
CA PRO A 186 8.44 14.40 -3.81
C PRO A 186 8.08 12.95 -3.43
N THR A 187 8.93 12.00 -3.82
CA THR A 187 8.61 10.58 -3.76
C THR A 187 9.68 9.76 -3.04
N LEU A 188 9.28 9.02 -2.01
CA LEU A 188 10.08 7.94 -1.45
C LEU A 188 9.58 6.61 -1.98
N ILE A 189 10.48 5.77 -2.51
CA ILE A 189 10.17 4.43 -3.01
C ILE A 189 10.86 3.43 -2.09
N ILE A 190 10.08 2.48 -1.54
CA ILE A 190 10.60 1.43 -0.64
C ILE A 190 10.19 0.08 -1.17
N VAL A 191 11.14 -0.85 -1.25
CA VAL A 191 10.90 -2.22 -1.72
C VAL A 191 11.78 -3.22 -0.96
N GLY A 192 11.26 -4.42 -0.72
CA GLY A 192 12.06 -5.54 -0.24
C GLY A 192 12.96 -6.09 -1.34
N GLN A 193 14.19 -6.47 -1.00
CA GLN A 193 15.15 -6.99 -1.98
C GLN A 193 14.67 -8.27 -2.64
N GLU A 194 13.93 -9.09 -1.92
CA GLU A 194 13.41 -10.38 -2.35
C GLU A 194 11.90 -10.33 -2.70
N ASP A 195 11.39 -9.14 -3.05
CA ASP A 195 9.99 -8.99 -3.49
C ASP A 195 9.75 -9.74 -4.81
N LEU A 196 8.98 -10.82 -4.75
CA LEU A 196 8.62 -11.65 -5.91
C LEU A 196 7.39 -11.14 -6.65
N MET A 197 6.51 -10.38 -5.99
CA MET A 197 5.27 -9.86 -6.58
C MET A 197 5.52 -8.59 -7.39
N THR A 198 6.29 -7.65 -6.84
CA THR A 198 6.72 -6.42 -7.50
C THR A 198 8.22 -6.26 -7.40
N PRO A 199 8.99 -7.05 -8.18
CA PRO A 199 10.45 -7.09 -8.09
C PRO A 199 11.11 -5.73 -8.13
N VAL A 200 12.29 -5.59 -7.50
CA VAL A 200 13.08 -4.35 -7.36
C VAL A 200 13.17 -3.54 -8.65
N LYS A 201 13.20 -4.20 -9.82
CA LYS A 201 13.22 -3.53 -11.14
C LYS A 201 12.01 -2.60 -11.38
N TYR A 202 10.84 -2.86 -10.73
CA TYR A 202 9.67 -1.99 -10.83
C TYR A 202 9.90 -0.68 -10.07
N SER A 203 10.46 -0.78 -8.87
CA SER A 203 10.85 0.37 -8.06
C SER A 203 12.01 1.15 -8.68
N GLN A 204 12.99 0.48 -9.30
CA GLN A 204 14.04 1.12 -10.09
C GLN A 204 13.48 1.89 -11.28
N TYR A 205 12.48 1.33 -11.99
CA TYR A 205 11.80 2.02 -13.07
C TYR A 205 11.13 3.30 -12.57
N LEU A 206 10.34 3.24 -11.49
CA LEU A 206 9.72 4.41 -10.85
C LEU A 206 10.79 5.47 -10.51
N ASN A 207 11.87 5.07 -9.84
CA ASN A 207 12.96 5.99 -9.46
C ASN A 207 13.66 6.64 -10.65
N ASN A 208 13.73 5.96 -11.77
CA ASN A 208 14.34 6.50 -13.00
C ASN A 208 13.42 7.48 -13.73
N GLN A 209 12.10 7.34 -13.56
CA GLN A 209 11.11 8.17 -14.25
C GLN A 209 10.65 9.37 -13.41
N ILE A 210 10.57 9.24 -12.09
CA ILE A 210 10.11 10.32 -11.19
C ILE A 210 11.33 11.19 -10.82
N LYS A 211 11.30 12.45 -11.22
CA LYS A 211 12.44 13.37 -11.10
C LYS A 211 12.89 13.62 -9.67
N ASP A 212 11.93 13.80 -8.75
CA ASP A 212 12.19 14.02 -7.32
C ASP A 212 11.86 12.76 -6.54
N SER A 213 12.71 11.74 -6.69
CA SER A 213 12.51 10.46 -6.02
C SER A 213 13.77 9.92 -5.35
N THR A 214 13.55 9.14 -4.30
CA THR A 214 14.59 8.41 -3.56
C THR A 214 14.18 6.96 -3.44
N LEU A 215 15.05 6.03 -3.85
CA LEU A 215 14.82 4.59 -3.73
C LEU A 215 15.56 4.02 -2.52
N LYS A 216 14.84 3.24 -1.71
CA LYS A 216 15.36 2.42 -0.60
C LYS A 216 15.01 0.96 -0.85
N VAL A 217 16.02 0.13 -1.11
CA VAL A 217 15.89 -1.33 -1.16
C VAL A 217 16.26 -1.87 0.22
N ILE A 218 15.38 -2.66 0.81
CA ILE A 218 15.56 -3.21 2.17
C ILE A 218 15.85 -4.72 2.05
N GLU A 219 17.02 -5.12 2.57
CA GLU A 219 17.46 -6.51 2.58
C GLU A 219 16.61 -7.38 3.53
N ASN A 220 16.58 -8.68 3.25
CA ASN A 220 15.85 -9.69 4.03
C ASN A 220 14.35 -9.36 4.15
N ALA A 221 13.76 -8.89 3.07
CA ALA A 221 12.34 -8.57 2.99
C ALA A 221 11.78 -8.88 1.59
N GLY A 222 10.58 -9.43 1.56
CA GLY A 222 9.75 -9.64 0.38
C GLY A 222 8.79 -8.46 0.14
N HIS A 223 7.57 -8.81 -0.29
CA HIS A 223 6.54 -7.84 -0.64
C HIS A 223 5.96 -7.09 0.57
N ALA A 224 5.94 -7.74 1.75
CA ALA A 224 5.46 -7.14 2.99
C ALA A 224 6.56 -6.44 3.79
N VAL A 225 7.45 -5.70 3.13
CA VAL A 225 8.64 -5.07 3.71
C VAL A 225 8.37 -4.28 4.99
N MET A 226 7.22 -3.63 5.12
CA MET A 226 6.78 -2.84 6.27
C MET A 226 6.46 -3.70 7.51
N LEU A 227 6.20 -5.00 7.33
CA LEU A 227 6.00 -5.98 8.39
C LEU A 227 7.30 -6.73 8.70
N GLU A 228 8.01 -7.17 7.66
CA GLU A 228 9.20 -8.00 7.75
C GLU A 228 10.40 -7.25 8.35
N GLN A 229 10.63 -6.03 7.87
CA GLN A 229 11.72 -5.16 8.30
C GLN A 229 11.21 -3.81 8.80
N SER A 230 10.21 -3.84 9.69
CA SER A 230 9.47 -2.66 10.14
C SER A 230 10.36 -1.56 10.71
N ARG A 231 11.47 -1.90 11.38
CA ARG A 231 12.42 -0.92 11.92
C ARG A 231 13.18 -0.19 10.81
N ALA A 232 13.70 -0.91 9.82
CA ALA A 232 14.41 -0.33 8.67
C ALA A 232 13.44 0.52 7.83
N PHE A 233 12.23 0.01 7.60
CA PHE A 233 11.16 0.73 6.92
C PHE A 233 10.80 2.05 7.60
N ASN A 234 10.56 2.04 8.91
CA ASN A 234 10.24 3.24 9.68
C ASN A 234 11.39 4.25 9.69
N ASN A 235 12.63 3.78 9.75
CA ASN A 235 13.81 4.64 9.68
C ASN A 235 13.94 5.32 8.32
N ALA A 236 13.68 4.62 7.21
CA ALA A 236 13.70 5.21 5.87
C ALA A 236 12.69 6.38 5.75
N ILE A 237 11.49 6.23 6.31
CA ILE A 237 10.50 7.31 6.37
C ILE A 237 10.98 8.48 7.25
N LYS A 238 11.51 8.19 8.45
CA LYS A 238 12.02 9.22 9.36
C LYS A 238 13.18 10.01 8.75
N GLU A 239 14.07 9.35 8.01
CA GLU A 239 15.19 9.99 7.30
C GLU A 239 14.71 10.89 6.16
N TRP A 240 13.73 10.43 5.40
CA TRP A 240 13.24 11.17 4.23
C TRP A 240 12.39 12.40 4.61
N LEU A 241 11.68 12.36 5.75
CA LEU A 241 10.83 13.47 6.22
C LEU A 241 11.54 14.46 7.15
N ASN A 242 12.78 14.21 7.56
CA ASN A 242 13.59 15.15 8.35
C ASN A 242 14.29 16.13 7.42
#